data_1a77ea1a06673fc901018b865d7a9696
#
_entry.id   1a77ea1a06673fc901018b865d7a9696
#
_cell.length_a   1.000
_cell.length_b   1.000
_cell.length_c   1.000
_cell.angle_alpha   90.00
_cell.angle_beta   90.00
_cell.angle_gamma   90.00
#
_symmetry.space_group_name_H-M   'P 1'
#
loop_
_entity.id
_entity.type
_entity.pdbx_description
1 polymer ?
#
loop_
_entity_poly.entity_id
_entity_poly.type
_entity_poly.pdbx_seq_one_letter_code
_entity_poly.pdbx_strand_id
1 'polypeptide(L)'
;MPPPIDDVKNWMNMFRWIVKLIRDEYEIDEAILTRTAALETDCGLVIEQVEAVIGIVAESFSLTFPPQTLDEVLKLEELCMLASWMKGLYKRPPFISDGFEASCRELNSGCG
;
A
#
# COMPACT_ATOMS: atom_id res chain seq x y z
N MET A 1 11.06 -11.45 -4.85
CA MET A 1 10.88 -11.69 -3.42
C MET A 1 10.80 -10.36 -2.68
N PRO A 2 9.76 -10.12 -1.89
CA PRO A 2 9.66 -8.85 -1.18
C PRO A 2 10.77 -8.69 -0.14
N PRO A 3 11.17 -7.45 0.15
CA PRO A 3 12.20 -7.22 1.17
C PRO A 3 11.70 -7.55 2.57
N PRO A 4 12.60 -7.77 3.55
CA PRO A 4 12.18 -8.06 4.92
C PRO A 4 11.44 -6.88 5.54
N ILE A 5 10.48 -7.19 6.42
CA ILE A 5 9.63 -6.18 7.04
C ILE A 5 10.11 -5.75 8.43
N ASP A 6 11.18 -6.33 8.92
CA ASP A 6 11.64 -6.10 10.29
C ASP A 6 12.00 -4.63 10.57
N ASP A 7 12.43 -3.91 9.54
CA ASP A 7 12.82 -2.51 9.68
C ASP A 7 11.67 -1.52 9.46
N VAL A 8 10.48 -2.02 9.15
CA VAL A 8 9.33 -1.15 8.87
C VAL A 8 8.65 -0.77 10.17
N LYS A 9 9.04 0.40 10.71
CA LYS A 9 8.56 0.89 12.01
C LYS A 9 7.81 2.21 11.93
N ASN A 10 7.76 2.82 10.76
CA ASN A 10 7.03 4.08 10.54
C ASN A 10 6.66 4.17 9.06
N TRP A 11 5.90 5.21 8.70
CA TRP A 11 5.43 5.32 7.32
C TRP A 11 6.56 5.57 6.33
N MET A 12 7.64 6.22 6.74
CA MET A 12 8.79 6.44 5.86
C MET A 12 9.44 5.11 5.48
N ASN A 13 9.60 4.22 6.46
CA ASN A 13 10.10 2.87 6.20
C ASN A 13 9.15 2.08 5.32
N MET A 14 7.84 2.24 5.55
CA MET A 14 6.82 1.60 4.71
C MET A 14 6.92 2.08 3.28
N PHE A 15 7.09 3.39 3.08
CA PHE A 15 7.23 3.96 1.75
C PHE A 15 8.45 3.37 1.02
N ARG A 16 9.60 3.32 1.69
CA ARG A 16 10.81 2.75 1.12
C ARG A 16 10.64 1.27 0.78
N TRP A 17 9.95 0.55 1.64
CA TRP A 17 9.67 -0.86 1.43
C TRP A 17 8.84 -1.08 0.17
N ILE A 18 7.77 -0.30 0.01
CA ILE A 18 6.90 -0.40 -1.16
C ILE A 18 7.62 0.02 -2.43
N VAL A 19 8.42 1.10 -2.37
CA VAL A 19 9.22 1.55 -3.51
C VAL A 19 10.17 0.43 -3.96
N LYS A 20 10.85 -0.19 -3.02
CA LYS A 20 11.79 -1.27 -3.32
C LYS A 20 11.07 -2.47 -3.93
N LEU A 21 9.89 -2.80 -3.40
CA LEU A 21 9.08 -3.88 -3.93
C LEU A 21 8.72 -3.64 -5.39
N ILE A 22 8.19 -2.46 -5.70
CA ILE A 22 7.76 -2.14 -7.06
C ILE A 22 8.97 -2.08 -8.00
N ARG A 23 10.05 -1.48 -7.56
CA ARG A 23 11.28 -1.41 -8.35
C ARG A 23 11.78 -2.79 -8.73
N ASP A 24 11.84 -3.70 -7.76
CA ASP A 24 12.39 -5.03 -7.99
C ASP A 24 11.46 -5.94 -8.78
N GLU A 25 10.14 -5.83 -8.55
CA GLU A 25 9.17 -6.69 -9.22
C GLU A 25 8.91 -6.29 -10.68
N TYR A 26 8.94 -5.00 -10.97
CA TYR A 26 8.56 -4.49 -12.29
C TYR A 26 9.68 -3.73 -12.98
N GLU A 27 10.87 -3.71 -12.39
CA GLU A 27 12.06 -3.06 -12.96
C GLU A 27 11.79 -1.60 -13.34
N ILE A 28 11.09 -0.89 -12.47
CA ILE A 28 10.78 0.52 -12.66
C ILE A 28 11.87 1.37 -12.02
N ASP A 29 12.33 2.40 -12.74
CA ASP A 29 13.36 3.30 -12.24
C ASP A 29 12.86 3.97 -10.95
N GLU A 30 13.69 3.93 -9.91
CA GLU A 30 13.35 4.51 -8.61
C GLU A 30 13.05 6.01 -8.72
N ALA A 31 13.63 6.71 -9.68
CA ALA A 31 13.36 8.13 -9.91
C ALA A 31 11.90 8.40 -10.27
N ILE A 32 11.19 7.40 -10.82
CA ILE A 32 9.77 7.52 -11.16
C ILE A 32 8.90 7.27 -9.92
N LEU A 33 9.40 6.53 -8.96
CA LEU A 33 8.64 6.08 -7.78
C LEU A 33 8.66 7.15 -6.68
N THR A 34 8.07 8.30 -6.99
CA THR A 34 7.95 9.40 -6.04
C THR A 34 6.65 9.28 -5.24
N ARG A 35 6.53 10.08 -4.18
CA ARG A 35 5.34 10.05 -3.32
C ARG A 35 4.06 10.32 -4.09
N THR A 36 4.09 11.26 -5.01
CA THR A 36 2.89 11.67 -5.76
C THR A 36 2.71 10.92 -7.07
N ALA A 37 3.58 9.97 -7.38
CA ALA A 37 3.46 9.20 -8.62
C ALA A 37 2.19 8.38 -8.62
N ALA A 38 1.40 8.51 -9.70
CA ALA A 38 0.21 7.70 -9.87
C ALA A 38 0.64 6.29 -10.32
N LEU A 39 0.07 5.27 -9.69
CA LEU A 39 0.48 3.90 -9.94
C LEU A 39 0.26 3.46 -11.39
N GLU A 40 -0.84 3.87 -12.00
CA GLU A 40 -1.15 3.49 -13.37
C GLU A 40 -0.50 4.40 -14.40
N THR A 41 -0.61 5.71 -14.23
CA THR A 41 -0.16 6.65 -15.26
C THR A 41 1.31 7.01 -15.19
N ASP A 42 1.84 7.18 -14.00
CA ASP A 42 3.25 7.58 -13.83
C ASP A 42 4.18 6.35 -13.75
N CYS A 43 3.77 5.34 -13.01
CA CYS A 43 4.55 4.12 -12.87
C CYS A 43 4.31 3.12 -14.00
N GLY A 44 3.25 3.31 -14.76
CA GLY A 44 2.94 2.45 -15.90
C GLY A 44 2.43 1.06 -15.53
N LEU A 45 1.90 0.90 -14.32
CA LEU A 45 1.36 -0.39 -13.89
C LEU A 45 -0.06 -0.57 -14.44
N VAL A 46 -0.35 -1.76 -14.96
CA VAL A 46 -1.73 -2.11 -15.31
C VAL A 46 -2.47 -2.50 -14.04
N ILE A 47 -3.81 -2.53 -14.12
CA ILE A 47 -4.65 -2.77 -12.93
C ILE A 47 -4.30 -4.09 -12.23
N GLU A 48 -4.01 -5.12 -12.98
CA GLU A 48 -3.64 -6.43 -12.41
C GLU A 48 -2.33 -6.36 -11.65
N GLN A 49 -1.42 -5.50 -12.09
CA GLN A 49 -0.15 -5.30 -11.39
C GLN A 49 -0.35 -4.50 -10.10
N VAL A 50 -1.24 -3.52 -10.13
CA VAL A 50 -1.59 -2.76 -8.92
C VAL A 50 -2.23 -3.70 -7.91
N GLU A 51 -3.14 -4.56 -8.35
CA GLU A 51 -3.74 -5.57 -7.47
C GLU A 51 -2.67 -6.49 -6.87
N ALA A 52 -1.70 -6.89 -7.67
CA ALA A 52 -0.63 -7.77 -7.21
C ALA A 52 0.23 -7.09 -6.15
N VAL A 53 0.55 -5.81 -6.34
CA VAL A 53 1.31 -5.04 -5.35
C VAL A 53 0.54 -4.95 -4.04
N ILE A 54 -0.75 -4.61 -4.11
CA ILE A 54 -1.60 -4.54 -2.92
C ILE A 54 -1.64 -5.88 -2.22
N GLY A 55 -1.76 -6.98 -2.97
CA GLY A 55 -1.77 -8.33 -2.43
C GLY A 55 -0.48 -8.70 -1.72
N ILE A 56 0.66 -8.32 -2.28
CA ILE A 56 1.96 -8.58 -1.65
C ILE A 56 2.11 -7.78 -0.36
N VAL A 57 1.68 -6.52 -0.36
CA VAL A 57 1.68 -5.70 0.86
C VAL A 57 0.79 -6.34 1.93
N ALA A 58 -0.41 -6.75 1.54
CA ALA A 58 -1.35 -7.39 2.46
C ALA A 58 -0.74 -8.65 3.07
N GLU A 59 -0.18 -9.51 2.25
CA GLU A 59 0.42 -10.75 2.73
C GLU A 59 1.62 -10.50 3.62
N SER A 60 2.49 -9.58 3.21
CA SER A 60 3.73 -9.30 3.94
C SER A 60 3.48 -8.73 5.33
N PHE A 61 2.44 -7.91 5.48
CA PHE A 61 2.14 -7.25 6.74
C PHE A 61 0.92 -7.84 7.46
N SER A 62 0.40 -8.95 6.97
CA SER A 62 -0.78 -9.62 7.55
C SER A 62 -1.98 -8.68 7.62
N LEU A 63 -2.23 -7.96 6.54
CA LEU A 63 -3.36 -7.04 6.42
C LEU A 63 -4.37 -7.61 5.43
N THR A 64 -5.63 -7.19 5.58
CA THR A 64 -6.68 -7.51 4.62
C THR A 64 -7.27 -6.20 4.09
N PHE A 65 -7.05 -5.93 2.81
CA PHE A 65 -7.59 -4.72 2.20
C PHE A 65 -8.98 -4.98 1.63
N PRO A 66 -9.92 -4.03 1.81
CA PRO A 66 -11.25 -4.17 1.19
C PRO A 66 -11.16 -4.19 -0.33
N PRO A 67 -12.15 -4.78 -1.02
CA PRO A 67 -12.15 -4.78 -2.49
C PRO A 67 -12.10 -3.39 -3.11
N GLN A 68 -12.63 -2.38 -2.42
CA GLN A 68 -12.65 -1.01 -2.90
C GLN A 68 -11.29 -0.32 -2.89
N THR A 69 -10.26 -0.97 -2.35
CA THR A 69 -8.92 -0.38 -2.23
C THR A 69 -8.38 0.11 -3.57
N LEU A 70 -8.66 -0.60 -4.65
CA LEU A 70 -8.23 -0.19 -5.99
C LEU A 70 -8.81 1.15 -6.42
N ASP A 71 -10.01 1.48 -5.95
CA ASP A 71 -10.66 2.75 -6.28
C ASP A 71 -10.18 3.88 -5.37
N GLU A 72 -9.72 3.56 -4.17
CA GLU A 72 -9.30 4.54 -3.18
C GLU A 72 -7.83 4.91 -3.30
N VAL A 73 -6.99 3.98 -3.74
CA VAL A 73 -5.55 4.16 -3.81
C VAL A 73 -5.11 4.37 -5.24
N LEU A 74 -4.78 5.62 -5.58
CA LEU A 74 -4.34 5.98 -6.93
C LEU A 74 -2.86 6.33 -7.00
N LYS A 75 -2.29 6.83 -5.91
CA LYS A 75 -0.90 7.25 -5.84
C LYS A 75 -0.10 6.34 -4.92
N LEU A 76 1.20 6.32 -5.16
CA LEU A 76 2.12 5.52 -4.35
C LEU A 76 2.03 5.88 -2.87
N GLU A 77 2.00 7.17 -2.54
CA GLU A 77 1.90 7.60 -1.15
C GLU A 77 0.58 7.18 -0.50
N GLU A 78 -0.49 7.08 -1.28
CA GLU A 78 -1.79 6.66 -0.75
C GLU A 78 -1.77 5.21 -0.29
N LEU A 79 -1.16 4.33 -1.07
CA LEU A 79 -0.98 2.95 -0.65
C LEU A 79 -0.13 2.86 0.62
N CYS A 80 0.94 3.65 0.65
CA CYS A 80 1.83 3.70 1.81
C CYS A 80 1.09 4.17 3.06
N MET A 81 0.31 5.25 2.94
CA MET A 81 -0.44 5.81 4.07
C MET A 81 -1.49 4.83 4.57
N LEU A 82 -2.20 4.17 3.66
CA LEU A 82 -3.22 3.19 4.03
C LEU A 82 -2.59 2.00 4.77
N ALA A 83 -1.55 1.43 4.22
CA ALA A 83 -0.88 0.29 4.85
C ALA A 83 -0.29 0.66 6.21
N SER A 84 0.30 1.86 6.31
CA SER A 84 0.89 2.34 7.57
C SER A 84 -0.17 2.53 8.65
N TRP A 85 -1.32 3.11 8.27
CA TRP A 85 -2.42 3.29 9.20
C TRP A 85 -2.95 1.94 9.69
N MET A 86 -3.16 1.01 8.78
CA MET A 86 -3.68 -0.32 9.15
C MET A 86 -2.71 -1.09 10.05
N LYS A 87 -1.42 -0.82 9.91
CA LYS A 87 -0.39 -1.43 10.78
C LYS A 87 -0.21 -0.68 12.10
N GLY A 88 -0.90 0.45 12.28
CA GLY A 88 -0.75 1.26 13.48
C GLY A 88 0.48 2.13 13.50
N LEU A 89 1.06 2.40 12.33
CA LEU A 89 2.30 3.19 12.21
C LEU A 89 2.04 4.65 11.85
N TYR A 90 0.81 4.98 11.48
CA TYR A 90 0.48 6.32 11.00
C TYR A 90 -0.99 6.63 11.25
N LYS A 91 -1.35 7.90 11.14
CA LYS A 91 -2.72 8.36 11.32
C LYS A 91 -3.61 7.95 10.15
N ARG A 92 -4.92 8.05 10.33
CA ARG A 92 -5.91 7.75 9.29
C ARG A 92 -5.66 8.63 8.06
N PRO A 93 -5.58 8.03 6.86
CA PRO A 93 -5.44 8.83 5.64
C PRO A 93 -6.67 9.70 5.40
N PRO A 94 -6.49 10.96 4.96
CA PRO A 94 -7.62 11.86 4.75
C PRO A 94 -8.50 11.49 3.55
N PHE A 95 -7.99 10.66 2.64
CA PHE A 95 -8.72 10.32 1.42
C PHE A 95 -9.72 9.18 1.59
N ILE A 96 -9.69 8.44 2.70
CA ILE A 96 -10.63 7.34 2.89
C ILE A 96 -11.92 7.81 3.54
N SER A 97 -13.03 7.18 3.12
CA SER A 97 -14.36 7.46 3.68
C SER A 97 -14.57 6.69 4.99
N ASP A 98 -15.61 7.09 5.73
CA ASP A 98 -15.97 6.37 6.95
C ASP A 98 -16.37 4.94 6.65
N GLY A 99 -17.05 4.69 5.53
CA GLY A 99 -17.41 3.34 5.12
C GLY A 99 -16.21 2.49 4.81
N PHE A 100 -15.21 3.07 4.14
CA PHE A 100 -13.97 2.37 3.85
C PHE A 100 -13.22 2.06 5.15
N GLU A 101 -13.16 3.01 6.06
CA GLU A 101 -12.53 2.78 7.36
C GLU A 101 -13.20 1.63 8.11
N ALA A 102 -14.54 1.63 8.13
CA ALA A 102 -15.28 0.56 8.78
C ALA A 102 -14.97 -0.81 8.17
N SER A 103 -14.89 -0.88 6.83
CA SER A 103 -14.54 -2.11 6.15
C SER A 103 -13.13 -2.59 6.51
N CYS A 104 -12.17 -1.66 6.58
CA CYS A 104 -10.81 -2.01 6.98
C CYS A 104 -10.77 -2.58 8.40
N ARG A 105 -11.47 -1.94 9.33
CA ARG A 105 -11.50 -2.39 10.72
C ARG A 105 -12.15 -3.76 10.83
N GLU A 106 -13.26 -3.97 10.14
CA GLU A 106 -13.98 -5.24 10.17
C GLU A 106 -13.12 -6.38 9.65
N LEU A 107 -12.47 -6.18 8.50
CA LEU A 107 -11.67 -7.21 7.88
C LEU A 107 -10.41 -7.56 8.67
N ASN A 108 -9.87 -6.61 9.43
CA ASN A 108 -8.61 -6.80 10.13
C ASN A 108 -8.78 -7.10 11.63
N SER A 109 -9.98 -6.95 12.17
CA SER A 109 -10.24 -7.24 13.58
C SER A 109 -11.00 -8.54 13.79
N GLY A 110 -11.58 -9.06 12.73
CA GLY A 110 -12.53 -10.15 12.83
C GLY A 110 -11.98 -11.47 13.30
N CYS A 111 -10.69 -11.65 13.23
CA CYS A 111 -10.10 -12.91 13.64
C CYS A 111 -9.81 -12.95 15.11
N GLY A 112 -10.11 -11.83 15.70
CA GLY A 112 -9.87 -11.70 17.14
C GLY A 112 -9.33 -12.85 17.73
#